data_475b10e3bd189226267603b79686916d
#
_entry.id   475b10e3bd189226267603b79686916d
#
_cell.length_a   1.000
_cell.length_b   1.000
_cell.length_c   1.000
_cell.angle_alpha   90.00
_cell.angle_beta   90.00
_cell.angle_gamma   90.00
#
_symmetry.space_group_name_H-M   'P 1'
#
loop_
_entity.id
_entity.type
_entity.pdbx_description
1 polymer ?
#
loop_
_entity_poly.entity_id
_entity_poly.type
_entity_poly.pdbx_seq_one_letter_code
_entity_poly.pdbx_strand_id
1 'polypeptide(L)'
;MSMDLFEPVSLGTNLCKGYSLDQALDIVKSCGFTYAELSSIVNMCEHIDPKEITPEYASQVKVLLDEKGLKCYAVSGHVDLTDDEQFHDFLKKIEFAGRIGASIINTNSGPRKNLDIFYRNMRTVIAAAEKWNVVIGLESHGDIVDTAQNSMDVFRYFHHPLVRLNYDTGNVLFYNPTGVKIEEDIKYGFEYLAHLHLKDISIRGNQVAYMPIGAGDVNFPAVFQTLQSLGRTLPCGYEIPVHVRGVLGMIKPVNTPMPVEAIRQAVRQSVDYVAGL
;
A
#
# COMPACT_ATOMS: atom_id res chain seq x y z
N MET A 1 -2.47 23.06 5.81
CA MET A 1 -1.35 23.03 4.85
C MET A 1 -0.96 21.63 4.42
N SER A 2 -0.94 20.61 5.30
CA SER A 2 -0.56 19.24 4.88
C SER A 2 -1.64 18.50 4.06
N MET A 3 -2.91 18.85 4.19
CA MET A 3 -4.02 18.22 3.45
C MET A 3 -3.98 18.50 1.93
N ASP A 4 -3.28 19.51 1.49
CA ASP A 4 -3.15 19.83 0.05
C ASP A 4 -2.09 18.98 -0.67
N LEU A 5 -1.31 18.19 0.09
CA LEU A 5 -0.27 17.30 -0.48
C LEU A 5 -0.84 15.99 -1.02
N PHE A 6 -2.01 15.59 -0.55
CA PHE A 6 -2.55 14.26 -0.83
C PHE A 6 -3.99 14.32 -1.36
N GLU A 7 -4.21 13.76 -2.55
CA GLU A 7 -5.53 13.63 -3.17
C GLU A 7 -5.49 12.47 -4.19
N PRO A 8 -6.34 11.46 -4.07
CA PRO A 8 -7.20 11.14 -2.94
C PRO A 8 -6.44 10.58 -1.73
N VAL A 9 -7.11 10.60 -0.57
CA VAL A 9 -6.62 9.98 0.66
C VAL A 9 -7.51 8.77 0.98
N SER A 10 -6.92 7.58 1.08
CA SER A 10 -7.61 6.32 1.40
C SER A 10 -7.23 5.78 2.77
N LEU A 11 -8.08 4.94 3.34
CA LEU A 11 -7.75 4.10 4.50
C LEU A 11 -7.67 2.65 4.07
N GLY A 12 -6.54 1.99 4.35
CA GLY A 12 -6.33 0.59 4.06
C GLY A 12 -7.24 -0.32 4.89
N THR A 13 -7.94 -1.25 4.24
CA THR A 13 -8.80 -2.22 4.94
C THR A 13 -8.01 -3.29 5.69
N ASN A 14 -6.70 -3.42 5.46
CA ASN A 14 -5.82 -4.34 6.18
C ASN A 14 -5.83 -4.13 7.71
N LEU A 15 -6.09 -2.91 8.18
CA LEU A 15 -6.32 -2.57 9.58
C LEU A 15 -7.51 -3.33 10.19
N CYS A 16 -8.47 -3.72 9.35
CA CYS A 16 -9.70 -4.43 9.73
C CYS A 16 -9.58 -5.96 9.56
N LYS A 17 -8.37 -6.52 9.66
CA LYS A 17 -8.18 -7.97 9.59
C LYS A 17 -9.10 -8.71 10.56
N GLY A 18 -9.79 -9.74 10.04
CA GLY A 18 -10.72 -10.58 10.79
C GLY A 18 -12.18 -10.10 10.78
N TYR A 19 -12.44 -8.94 10.19
CA TYR A 19 -13.77 -8.48 9.82
C TYR A 19 -14.09 -8.90 8.38
N SER A 20 -15.39 -8.99 8.01
CA SER A 20 -15.77 -9.13 6.61
C SER A 20 -15.48 -7.85 5.83
N LEU A 21 -15.44 -7.93 4.49
CA LEU A 21 -15.27 -6.73 3.66
C LEU A 21 -16.35 -5.67 3.97
N ASP A 22 -17.60 -6.09 4.09
CA ASP A 22 -18.73 -5.21 4.43
C ASP A 22 -18.51 -4.45 5.75
N GLN A 23 -18.11 -5.18 6.81
CA GLN A 23 -17.79 -4.59 8.10
C GLN A 23 -16.56 -3.68 8.04
N ALA A 24 -15.54 -4.07 7.27
CA ALA A 24 -14.33 -3.26 7.09
C ALA A 24 -14.66 -1.91 6.42
N LEU A 25 -15.52 -1.91 5.41
CA LEU A 25 -16.00 -0.69 4.75
C LEU A 25 -16.83 0.20 5.68
N ASP A 26 -17.67 -0.38 6.55
CA ASP A 26 -18.37 0.38 7.58
C ASP A 26 -17.40 1.06 8.56
N ILE A 27 -16.33 0.35 8.94
CA ILE A 27 -15.29 0.92 9.79
C ILE A 27 -14.59 2.07 9.08
N VAL A 28 -14.15 1.89 7.83
CA VAL A 28 -13.53 2.96 7.01
C VAL A 28 -14.43 4.19 6.94
N LYS A 29 -15.71 3.99 6.62
CA LYS A 29 -16.72 5.06 6.57
C LYS A 29 -16.86 5.78 7.92
N SER A 30 -16.91 5.01 9.01
CA SER A 30 -17.06 5.57 10.37
C SER A 30 -15.84 6.37 10.84
N CYS A 31 -14.67 6.16 10.20
CA CYS A 31 -13.45 6.94 10.41
C CYS A 31 -13.42 8.24 9.58
N GLY A 32 -14.44 8.51 8.76
CA GLY A 32 -14.57 9.74 7.98
C GLY A 32 -13.92 9.71 6.59
N PHE A 33 -13.41 8.56 6.15
CA PHE A 33 -12.85 8.44 4.81
C PHE A 33 -13.92 8.26 3.74
N THR A 34 -13.64 8.79 2.55
CA THR A 34 -14.44 8.61 1.34
C THR A 34 -13.81 7.60 0.38
N TYR A 35 -12.56 7.25 0.60
CA TYR A 35 -11.85 6.24 -0.16
C TYR A 35 -11.37 5.12 0.74
N ALA A 36 -11.59 3.88 0.31
CA ALA A 36 -11.04 2.67 0.89
C ALA A 36 -9.95 2.11 -0.02
N GLU A 37 -8.84 1.68 0.55
CA GLU A 37 -7.86 0.85 -0.16
C GLU A 37 -8.13 -0.61 0.20
N LEU A 38 -8.58 -1.40 -0.77
CA LEU A 38 -9.00 -2.78 -0.55
C LEU A 38 -7.81 -3.72 -0.45
N SER A 39 -7.76 -4.53 0.59
CA SER A 39 -6.68 -5.49 0.82
C SER A 39 -6.96 -6.85 0.19
N SER A 40 -6.01 -7.31 -0.61
CA SER A 40 -5.91 -8.65 -1.18
C SER A 40 -4.49 -9.19 -0.92
N ILE A 41 -4.11 -9.25 0.36
CA ILE A 41 -2.75 -9.60 0.81
C ILE A 41 -2.79 -10.99 1.43
N VAL A 42 -2.30 -11.98 0.68
CA VAL A 42 -2.32 -13.40 1.06
C VAL A 42 -1.64 -13.60 2.42
N ASN A 43 -2.26 -14.38 3.30
CA ASN A 43 -1.83 -14.66 4.67
C ASN A 43 -1.77 -13.42 5.61
N MET A 44 -2.07 -12.23 5.12
CA MET A 44 -2.08 -11.01 5.93
C MET A 44 -3.51 -10.49 6.11
N CYS A 45 -4.18 -10.09 5.04
CA CYS A 45 -5.56 -9.62 5.05
C CYS A 45 -6.18 -9.82 3.65
N GLU A 46 -7.05 -10.81 3.54
CA GLU A 46 -7.66 -11.23 2.28
C GLU A 46 -9.14 -10.83 2.24
N HIS A 47 -9.44 -9.52 2.33
CA HIS A 47 -10.81 -9.05 2.09
C HIS A 47 -11.27 -9.33 0.66
N ILE A 48 -10.31 -9.37 -0.27
CA ILE A 48 -10.49 -9.81 -1.64
C ILE A 48 -9.63 -11.07 -1.84
N ASP A 49 -10.28 -12.23 -1.81
CA ASP A 49 -9.61 -13.51 -2.09
C ASP A 49 -9.41 -13.66 -3.61
N PRO A 50 -8.19 -13.82 -4.11
CA PRO A 50 -7.94 -13.98 -5.54
C PRO A 50 -8.63 -15.23 -6.14
N LYS A 51 -8.98 -16.23 -5.31
CA LYS A 51 -9.70 -17.43 -5.74
C LYS A 51 -11.17 -17.17 -6.03
N GLU A 52 -11.74 -16.13 -5.43
CA GLU A 52 -13.13 -15.73 -5.61
C GLU A 52 -13.32 -14.67 -6.70
N ILE A 53 -12.23 -14.12 -7.25
CA ILE A 53 -12.30 -13.07 -8.27
C ILE A 53 -12.94 -13.59 -9.56
N THR A 54 -14.15 -13.11 -9.82
CA THR A 54 -14.88 -13.23 -11.09
C THR A 54 -15.41 -11.85 -11.50
N PRO A 55 -15.86 -11.67 -12.76
CA PRO A 55 -16.54 -10.44 -13.17
C PRO A 55 -17.74 -10.09 -12.28
N GLU A 56 -18.52 -11.10 -11.89
CA GLU A 56 -19.70 -10.95 -11.04
C GLU A 56 -19.31 -10.50 -9.63
N TYR A 57 -18.28 -11.12 -9.04
CA TYR A 57 -17.75 -10.72 -7.74
C TYR A 57 -17.25 -9.27 -7.75
N ALA A 58 -16.49 -8.88 -8.77
CA ALA A 58 -16.05 -7.49 -8.91
C ALA A 58 -17.24 -6.50 -9.00
N SER A 59 -18.30 -6.89 -9.73
CA SER A 59 -19.52 -6.08 -9.79
C SER A 59 -20.22 -5.96 -8.45
N GLN A 60 -20.28 -7.05 -7.66
CA GLN A 60 -20.85 -7.04 -6.31
C GLN A 60 -20.04 -6.14 -5.36
N VAL A 61 -18.70 -6.20 -5.41
CA VAL A 61 -17.85 -5.32 -4.60
C VAL A 61 -18.03 -3.86 -4.99
N LYS A 62 -18.17 -3.57 -6.30
CA LYS A 62 -18.44 -2.22 -6.78
C LYS A 62 -19.77 -1.68 -6.26
N VAL A 63 -20.84 -2.49 -6.32
CA VAL A 63 -22.17 -2.13 -5.77
C VAL A 63 -22.05 -1.88 -4.26
N LEU A 64 -21.35 -2.74 -3.52
CA LEU A 64 -21.14 -2.58 -2.09
C LEU A 64 -20.44 -1.26 -1.74
N LEU A 65 -19.40 -0.88 -2.51
CA LEU A 65 -18.73 0.41 -2.34
C LEU A 65 -19.70 1.58 -2.58
N ASP A 66 -20.48 1.51 -3.66
CA ASP A 66 -21.46 2.55 -4.04
C ASP A 66 -22.56 2.70 -2.95
N GLU A 67 -23.10 1.59 -2.43
CA GLU A 67 -24.09 1.58 -1.34
C GLU A 67 -23.56 2.23 -0.05
N LYS A 68 -22.27 2.02 0.25
CA LYS A 68 -21.63 2.66 1.40
C LYS A 68 -21.18 4.10 1.12
N GLY A 69 -21.31 4.57 -0.13
CA GLY A 69 -20.82 5.89 -0.55
C GLY A 69 -19.31 6.01 -0.43
N LEU A 70 -18.59 4.90 -0.66
CA LEU A 70 -17.14 4.82 -0.69
C LEU A 70 -16.65 4.65 -2.13
N LYS A 71 -15.41 5.07 -2.38
CA LYS A 71 -14.67 4.82 -3.62
C LYS A 71 -13.44 3.98 -3.31
N CYS A 72 -12.93 3.25 -4.30
CA CYS A 72 -11.65 2.58 -4.23
C CYS A 72 -10.70 3.22 -5.24
N TYR A 73 -9.66 3.90 -4.77
CA TYR A 73 -8.62 4.45 -5.65
C TYR A 73 -7.48 3.46 -5.85
N ALA A 74 -7.09 2.76 -4.78
CA ALA A 74 -5.99 1.81 -4.76
C ALA A 74 -6.43 0.44 -4.22
N VAL A 75 -5.80 -0.63 -4.70
CA VAL A 75 -5.92 -1.99 -4.17
C VAL A 75 -4.54 -2.43 -3.67
N SER A 76 -4.43 -2.85 -2.42
CA SER A 76 -3.25 -3.53 -1.88
C SER A 76 -3.29 -5.00 -2.29
N GLY A 77 -2.67 -5.31 -3.44
CA GLY A 77 -2.72 -6.64 -4.07
C GLY A 77 -1.46 -7.47 -3.87
N HIS A 78 -0.70 -7.23 -2.80
CA HIS A 78 0.66 -7.72 -2.57
C HIS A 78 0.85 -9.21 -2.83
N VAL A 79 1.84 -9.51 -3.66
CA VAL A 79 2.27 -10.87 -4.02
C VAL A 79 3.79 -10.88 -4.27
N ASP A 80 4.40 -12.05 -4.28
CA ASP A 80 5.70 -12.27 -4.92
C ASP A 80 5.48 -12.49 -6.42
N LEU A 81 5.85 -11.51 -7.25
CA LEU A 81 5.70 -11.57 -8.71
C LEU A 81 6.61 -12.62 -9.37
N THR A 82 7.51 -13.25 -8.60
CA THR A 82 8.41 -14.31 -9.08
C THR A 82 7.94 -15.71 -8.71
N ASP A 83 6.90 -15.82 -7.87
CA ASP A 83 6.19 -17.05 -7.57
C ASP A 83 5.07 -17.26 -8.61
N ASP A 84 5.00 -18.46 -9.19
CA ASP A 84 4.13 -18.73 -10.34
C ASP A 84 2.63 -18.65 -9.98
N GLU A 85 2.21 -19.18 -8.82
CA GLU A 85 0.82 -19.13 -8.37
C GLU A 85 0.41 -17.70 -8.06
N GLN A 86 1.20 -16.99 -7.26
CA GLN A 86 0.93 -15.61 -6.88
C GLN A 86 0.95 -14.66 -8.08
N PHE A 87 1.83 -14.88 -9.04
CA PHE A 87 1.84 -14.12 -10.30
C PHE A 87 0.52 -14.26 -11.07
N HIS A 88 -0.01 -15.49 -11.21
CA HIS A 88 -1.29 -15.70 -11.89
C HIS A 88 -2.46 -15.09 -11.11
N ASP A 89 -2.43 -15.14 -9.79
CA ASP A 89 -3.42 -14.46 -8.95
C ASP A 89 -3.33 -12.95 -9.09
N PHE A 90 -2.14 -12.39 -9.25
CA PHE A 90 -1.98 -10.96 -9.46
C PHE A 90 -2.63 -10.48 -10.77
N LEU A 91 -2.57 -11.27 -11.83
CA LEU A 91 -3.26 -10.92 -13.08
C LEU A 91 -4.79 -10.82 -12.89
N LYS A 92 -5.39 -11.69 -12.07
CA LYS A 92 -6.80 -11.60 -11.69
C LYS A 92 -7.07 -10.34 -10.85
N LYS A 93 -6.17 -10.00 -9.92
CA LYS A 93 -6.29 -8.80 -9.09
C LYS A 93 -6.20 -7.51 -9.93
N ILE A 94 -5.40 -7.46 -10.99
CA ILE A 94 -5.36 -6.33 -11.94
C ILE A 94 -6.72 -6.18 -12.64
N GLU A 95 -7.30 -7.29 -13.14
CA GLU A 95 -8.64 -7.28 -13.75
C GLU A 95 -9.68 -6.79 -12.74
N PHE A 96 -9.64 -7.31 -11.51
CA PHE A 96 -10.54 -6.89 -10.43
C PHE A 96 -10.43 -5.38 -10.18
N ALA A 97 -9.21 -4.85 -10.00
CA ALA A 97 -8.97 -3.42 -9.79
C ALA A 97 -9.57 -2.57 -10.91
N GLY A 98 -9.35 -2.95 -12.17
CA GLY A 98 -9.94 -2.25 -13.32
C GLY A 98 -11.49 -2.31 -13.33
N ARG A 99 -12.08 -3.46 -13.00
CA ARG A 99 -13.53 -3.63 -12.98
C ARG A 99 -14.24 -2.81 -11.90
N ILE A 100 -13.63 -2.65 -10.72
CA ILE A 100 -14.18 -1.80 -9.66
C ILE A 100 -13.88 -0.31 -9.87
N GLY A 101 -13.04 0.04 -10.86
CA GLY A 101 -12.66 1.43 -11.17
C GLY A 101 -11.51 1.96 -10.33
N ALA A 102 -10.69 1.10 -9.72
CA ALA A 102 -9.46 1.51 -9.05
C ALA A 102 -8.42 1.97 -10.07
N SER A 103 -7.67 3.01 -9.72
CA SER A 103 -6.65 3.61 -10.61
C SER A 103 -5.28 2.93 -10.48
N ILE A 104 -5.01 2.31 -9.32
CA ILE A 104 -3.73 1.69 -9.01
C ILE A 104 -3.91 0.39 -8.24
N ILE A 105 -3.02 -0.56 -8.49
CA ILE A 105 -2.84 -1.74 -7.66
C ILE A 105 -1.39 -1.82 -7.17
N ASN A 106 -1.22 -1.87 -5.85
CA ASN A 106 0.07 -1.94 -5.20
C ASN A 106 0.49 -3.40 -4.98
N THR A 107 1.78 -3.72 -5.19
CA THR A 107 2.31 -5.06 -5.02
C THR A 107 3.80 -5.07 -4.67
N ASN A 108 4.26 -6.16 -4.06
CA ASN A 108 5.67 -6.45 -3.90
C ASN A 108 6.28 -6.89 -5.25
N SER A 109 7.59 -6.89 -5.33
CA SER A 109 8.30 -7.26 -6.55
C SER A 109 8.83 -8.71 -6.51
N GLY A 110 9.12 -9.22 -5.32
CA GLY A 110 9.76 -10.50 -5.09
C GLY A 110 11.26 -10.41 -4.84
N PRO A 111 11.89 -11.51 -4.40
CA PRO A 111 13.27 -11.51 -3.93
C PRO A 111 14.27 -11.21 -5.04
N ARG A 112 15.27 -10.40 -4.74
CA ARG A 112 16.30 -9.93 -5.70
C ARG A 112 17.03 -11.05 -6.45
N LYS A 113 17.16 -12.24 -5.86
CA LYS A 113 17.76 -13.42 -6.53
C LYS A 113 16.96 -13.90 -7.74
N ASN A 114 15.68 -13.52 -7.85
CA ASN A 114 14.77 -13.91 -8.93
C ASN A 114 14.54 -12.77 -9.95
N LEU A 115 15.47 -11.84 -10.08
CA LEU A 115 15.34 -10.64 -10.91
C LEU A 115 14.94 -10.94 -12.37
N ASP A 116 15.52 -11.99 -12.99
CA ASP A 116 15.18 -12.38 -14.36
C ASP A 116 13.74 -12.86 -14.51
N ILE A 117 13.24 -13.59 -13.50
CA ILE A 117 11.84 -14.04 -13.44
C ILE A 117 10.92 -12.83 -13.32
N PHE A 118 11.27 -11.89 -12.44
CA PHE A 118 10.52 -10.64 -12.27
C PHE A 118 10.41 -9.86 -13.59
N TYR A 119 11.52 -9.61 -14.28
CA TYR A 119 11.49 -8.89 -15.55
C TYR A 119 10.68 -9.61 -16.63
N ARG A 120 10.74 -10.93 -16.67
CA ARG A 120 9.93 -11.75 -17.60
C ARG A 120 8.43 -11.60 -17.28
N ASN A 121 8.04 -11.78 -16.03
CA ASN A 121 6.64 -11.76 -15.59
C ASN A 121 6.03 -10.37 -15.72
N MET A 122 6.79 -9.31 -15.43
CA MET A 122 6.35 -7.93 -15.59
C MET A 122 5.89 -7.58 -17.01
N ARG A 123 6.36 -8.24 -18.05
CA ARG A 123 5.86 -8.03 -19.43
C ARG A 123 4.37 -8.39 -19.53
N THR A 124 3.97 -9.50 -18.93
CA THR A 124 2.55 -9.91 -18.88
C THR A 124 1.74 -9.01 -17.94
N VAL A 125 2.32 -8.62 -16.83
CA VAL A 125 1.70 -7.65 -15.87
C VAL A 125 1.43 -6.32 -16.58
N ILE A 126 2.37 -5.80 -17.35
CA ILE A 126 2.22 -4.54 -18.11
C ILE A 126 1.08 -4.68 -19.14
N ALA A 127 1.03 -5.77 -19.89
CA ALA A 127 -0.05 -6.00 -20.85
C ALA A 127 -1.43 -6.08 -20.19
N ALA A 128 -1.53 -6.69 -19.00
CA ALA A 128 -2.75 -6.71 -18.22
C ALA A 128 -3.10 -5.30 -17.69
N ALA A 129 -2.11 -4.55 -17.22
CA ALA A 129 -2.27 -3.16 -16.76
C ALA A 129 -2.78 -2.24 -17.89
N GLU A 130 -2.24 -2.37 -19.10
CA GLU A 130 -2.71 -1.63 -20.28
C GLU A 130 -4.17 -1.98 -20.62
N LYS A 131 -4.51 -3.28 -20.61
CA LYS A 131 -5.88 -3.74 -20.89
C LYS A 131 -6.91 -3.13 -19.95
N TRP A 132 -6.58 -3.00 -18.67
CA TRP A 132 -7.50 -2.54 -17.63
C TRP A 132 -7.30 -1.09 -17.25
N ASN A 133 -6.29 -0.42 -17.83
CA ASN A 133 -5.90 0.96 -17.53
C ASN A 133 -5.65 1.18 -16.02
N VAL A 134 -4.89 0.27 -15.40
CA VAL A 134 -4.56 0.28 -13.98
C VAL A 134 -3.04 0.46 -13.81
N VAL A 135 -2.62 1.39 -12.99
CA VAL A 135 -1.21 1.58 -12.63
C VAL A 135 -0.75 0.44 -11.71
N ILE A 136 0.40 -0.12 -11.98
CA ILE A 136 1.10 -1.06 -11.10
C ILE A 136 2.02 -0.25 -10.19
N GLY A 137 1.65 -0.16 -8.92
CA GLY A 137 2.47 0.44 -7.88
C GLY A 137 3.42 -0.60 -7.29
N LEU A 138 4.66 -0.64 -7.76
CA LEU A 138 5.68 -1.49 -7.14
C LEU A 138 6.08 -0.88 -5.80
N GLU A 139 5.84 -1.62 -4.72
CA GLU A 139 6.04 -1.10 -3.38
C GLU A 139 7.50 -1.23 -2.92
N SER A 140 7.98 -0.21 -2.19
CA SER A 140 9.23 -0.29 -1.46
C SER A 140 9.09 -1.28 -0.29
N HIS A 141 9.62 -2.50 -0.46
CA HIS A 141 9.36 -3.64 0.44
C HIS A 141 10.61 -4.49 0.73
N GLY A 142 11.83 -3.95 0.58
CA GLY A 142 13.07 -4.66 0.89
C GLY A 142 13.47 -5.77 -0.10
N ASP A 143 12.81 -5.83 -1.24
CA ASP A 143 13.01 -6.83 -2.30
C ASP A 143 13.76 -6.26 -3.51
N ILE A 144 13.33 -6.61 -4.74
CA ILE A 144 13.82 -5.99 -5.97
C ILE A 144 13.54 -4.49 -5.95
N VAL A 145 12.34 -4.10 -5.48
CA VAL A 145 11.99 -2.71 -5.16
C VAL A 145 12.11 -2.53 -3.65
N ASP A 146 13.16 -1.82 -3.23
CA ASP A 146 13.56 -1.63 -1.84
C ASP A 146 13.43 -0.14 -1.44
N THR A 147 14.51 0.62 -1.44
CA THR A 147 14.46 2.08 -1.32
C THR A 147 14.19 2.71 -2.69
N ALA A 148 13.78 3.97 -2.72
CA ALA A 148 13.62 4.68 -3.99
C ALA A 148 14.93 4.71 -4.77
N GLN A 149 16.05 5.02 -4.10
CA GLN A 149 17.36 5.10 -4.73
C GLN A 149 17.79 3.75 -5.35
N ASN A 150 17.65 2.65 -4.60
CA ASN A 150 18.08 1.32 -5.04
C ASN A 150 17.18 0.73 -6.15
N SER A 151 15.99 1.28 -6.34
CA SER A 151 14.98 0.76 -7.26
C SER A 151 14.96 1.47 -8.61
N MET A 152 15.75 2.53 -8.79
CA MET A 152 15.71 3.36 -10.00
C MET A 152 15.96 2.58 -11.29
N ASP A 153 16.81 1.55 -11.26
CA ASP A 153 17.12 0.77 -12.44
C ASP A 153 15.92 -0.05 -12.93
N VAL A 154 15.04 -0.48 -12.02
CA VAL A 154 13.78 -1.16 -12.36
C VAL A 154 12.87 -0.22 -13.14
N PHE A 155 12.65 0.98 -12.65
CA PHE A 155 11.76 1.95 -13.29
C PHE A 155 12.32 2.48 -14.62
N ARG A 156 13.63 2.68 -14.71
CA ARG A 156 14.31 3.07 -15.96
C ARG A 156 14.26 1.95 -17.01
N TYR A 157 14.38 0.69 -16.59
CA TYR A 157 14.30 -0.45 -17.48
C TYR A 157 12.95 -0.57 -18.16
N PHE A 158 11.86 -0.48 -17.40
CA PHE A 158 10.52 -0.56 -17.99
C PHE A 158 10.15 0.71 -18.73
N HIS A 159 10.53 1.88 -18.20
CA HIS A 159 10.19 3.19 -18.75
C HIS A 159 8.74 3.28 -19.23
N HIS A 160 7.81 2.80 -18.40
CA HIS A 160 6.40 2.62 -18.76
C HIS A 160 5.47 3.46 -17.88
N PRO A 161 4.45 4.16 -18.45
CA PRO A 161 3.57 5.03 -17.68
C PRO A 161 2.75 4.30 -16.60
N LEU A 162 2.49 3.01 -16.79
CA LEU A 162 1.73 2.19 -15.82
C LEU A 162 2.61 1.39 -14.85
N VAL A 163 3.94 1.53 -14.89
CA VAL A 163 4.85 0.93 -13.89
C VAL A 163 5.42 2.04 -13.04
N ARG A 164 4.96 2.14 -11.81
CA ARG A 164 5.22 3.25 -10.92
C ARG A 164 5.62 2.78 -9.52
N LEU A 165 6.17 3.70 -8.75
CA LEU A 165 6.55 3.49 -7.37
C LEU A 165 5.35 3.75 -6.45
N ASN A 166 5.03 2.78 -5.59
CA ASN A 166 4.32 2.98 -4.34
C ASN A 166 5.36 3.08 -3.22
N TYR A 167 5.54 4.26 -2.65
CA TYR A 167 6.55 4.45 -1.60
C TYR A 167 5.91 4.26 -0.23
N ASP A 168 6.37 3.25 0.51
CA ASP A 168 5.90 2.96 1.86
C ASP A 168 6.92 3.42 2.89
N THR A 169 6.56 4.42 3.68
CA THR A 169 7.46 5.05 4.65
C THR A 169 7.89 4.10 5.77
N GLY A 170 7.01 3.23 6.23
CA GLY A 170 7.32 2.26 7.29
C GLY A 170 8.17 1.11 6.80
N ASN A 171 7.91 0.61 5.58
CA ASN A 171 8.68 -0.49 5.01
C ASN A 171 10.12 -0.07 4.71
N VAL A 172 10.34 1.11 4.17
CA VAL A 172 11.70 1.61 3.94
C VAL A 172 12.50 1.60 5.24
N LEU A 173 11.89 2.05 6.35
CA LEU A 173 12.55 2.03 7.65
C LEU A 173 12.71 0.59 8.20
N PHE A 174 11.71 -0.28 7.99
CA PHE A 174 11.73 -1.67 8.46
C PHE A 174 12.85 -2.49 7.82
N TYR A 175 13.01 -2.39 6.50
CA TYR A 175 14.03 -3.14 5.76
C TYR A 175 15.41 -2.48 5.79
N ASN A 176 15.47 -1.16 6.06
CA ASN A 176 16.70 -0.37 6.10
C ASN A 176 16.79 0.43 7.41
N PRO A 177 16.84 -0.24 8.59
CA PRO A 177 16.75 0.43 9.89
C PRO A 177 17.95 1.33 10.20
N THR A 178 19.02 1.23 9.43
CA THR A 178 20.24 2.05 9.55
C THR A 178 20.65 2.58 8.19
N GLY A 179 20.88 3.88 8.11
CA GLY A 179 21.50 4.50 6.93
C GLY A 179 20.58 5.09 5.88
N VAL A 180 19.26 4.87 5.94
CA VAL A 180 18.30 5.51 5.03
C VAL A 180 17.54 6.61 5.77
N LYS A 181 17.57 7.81 5.20
CA LYS A 181 16.69 8.93 5.56
C LYS A 181 15.56 8.99 4.55
N ILE A 182 14.34 8.72 4.99
CA ILE A 182 13.15 8.64 4.13
C ILE A 182 12.96 9.93 3.33
N GLU A 183 13.12 11.09 3.98
CA GLU A 183 13.00 12.42 3.39
C GLU A 183 14.02 12.71 2.28
N GLU A 184 15.17 12.02 2.30
CA GLU A 184 16.17 12.14 1.24
C GLU A 184 15.95 11.07 0.16
N ASP A 185 15.62 9.85 0.55
CA ASP A 185 15.44 8.72 -0.37
C ASP A 185 14.26 8.93 -1.32
N ILE A 186 13.14 9.44 -0.82
CA ILE A 186 11.93 9.67 -1.64
C ILE A 186 12.18 10.60 -2.85
N LYS A 187 13.18 11.48 -2.75
CA LYS A 187 13.56 12.39 -3.85
C LYS A 187 14.04 11.63 -5.09
N TYR A 188 14.76 10.52 -4.90
CA TYR A 188 15.27 9.71 -6.02
C TYR A 188 14.14 9.11 -6.85
N GLY A 189 13.05 8.69 -6.20
CA GLY A 189 11.92 8.05 -6.85
C GLY A 189 10.79 8.98 -7.28
N PHE A 190 10.90 10.29 -7.04
CA PHE A 190 9.77 11.20 -7.17
C PHE A 190 9.16 11.25 -8.58
N GLU A 191 9.96 11.12 -9.63
CA GLU A 191 9.48 11.05 -11.01
C GLU A 191 8.55 9.84 -11.26
N TYR A 192 8.83 8.73 -10.60
CA TYR A 192 8.08 7.48 -10.72
C TYR A 192 6.99 7.31 -9.66
N LEU A 193 6.97 8.17 -8.65
CA LEU A 193 6.04 8.08 -7.53
C LEU A 193 4.59 8.29 -7.98
N ALA A 194 3.73 7.30 -7.79
CA ALA A 194 2.31 7.37 -8.11
C ALA A 194 1.40 7.22 -6.88
N HIS A 195 1.92 6.66 -5.80
CA HIS A 195 1.17 6.44 -4.56
C HIS A 195 2.13 6.44 -3.37
N LEU A 196 1.60 6.81 -2.20
CA LEU A 196 2.31 6.67 -0.92
C LEU A 196 1.50 5.81 0.04
N HIS A 197 2.17 4.90 0.73
CA HIS A 197 1.67 4.37 1.98
C HIS A 197 2.26 5.18 3.13
N LEU A 198 1.39 5.90 3.84
CA LEU A 198 1.74 6.51 5.12
C LEU A 198 1.64 5.42 6.18
N LYS A 199 2.77 4.88 6.54
CA LYS A 199 2.93 3.81 7.53
C LYS A 199 3.98 4.22 8.54
N ASP A 200 3.73 3.98 9.82
CA ASP A 200 4.67 4.27 10.89
C ASP A 200 5.03 3.03 11.68
N ILE A 201 6.28 2.93 12.08
CA ILE A 201 6.80 1.81 12.87
C ILE A 201 7.67 2.33 14.00
N SER A 202 7.73 1.57 15.09
CA SER A 202 8.68 1.79 16.18
C SER A 202 9.64 0.62 16.25
N ILE A 203 10.95 0.91 16.24
CA ILE A 203 12.02 -0.08 16.35
C ILE A 203 12.73 0.11 17.68
N ARG A 204 12.73 -0.94 18.54
CA ARG A 204 13.41 -0.94 19.84
C ARG A 204 14.29 -2.18 19.94
N GLY A 205 15.61 -1.98 19.70
CA GLY A 205 16.53 -3.09 19.47
C GLY A 205 16.15 -3.85 18.18
N ASN A 206 15.77 -5.11 18.30
CA ASN A 206 15.25 -5.89 17.17
C ASN A 206 13.70 -6.00 17.17
N GLN A 207 13.01 -5.46 18.18
CA GLN A 207 11.56 -5.50 18.26
C GLN A 207 10.95 -4.42 17.36
N VAL A 208 9.90 -4.78 16.62
CA VAL A 208 9.16 -3.89 15.72
C VAL A 208 7.69 -3.89 16.09
N ALA A 209 7.12 -2.70 16.14
CA ALA A 209 5.68 -2.50 16.30
C ALA A 209 5.21 -1.47 15.25
N TYR A 210 4.13 -1.79 14.55
CA TYR A 210 3.44 -0.81 13.74
C TYR A 210 2.63 0.12 14.63
N MET A 211 2.68 1.40 14.34
CA MET A 211 2.16 2.47 15.18
C MET A 211 1.13 3.30 14.43
N PRO A 212 0.23 4.01 15.14
CA PRO A 212 -0.46 5.14 14.54
C PRO A 212 0.55 6.13 13.95
N ILE A 213 0.22 6.76 12.82
CA ILE A 213 1.12 7.72 12.16
C ILE A 213 1.48 8.84 13.14
N GLY A 214 2.78 9.14 13.26
CA GLY A 214 3.35 10.11 14.18
C GLY A 214 3.68 9.57 15.57
N ALA A 215 3.38 8.29 15.86
CA ALA A 215 3.73 7.65 17.14
C ALA A 215 4.93 6.71 17.03
N GLY A 216 5.50 6.54 15.85
CA GLY A 216 6.66 5.71 15.56
C GLY A 216 7.95 6.50 15.36
N ASP A 217 8.82 5.95 14.54
CA ASP A 217 10.17 6.47 14.31
C ASP A 217 10.31 7.17 12.93
N VAL A 218 9.26 7.20 12.08
CA VAL A 218 9.26 7.92 10.80
C VAL A 218 9.21 9.43 11.04
N ASN A 219 10.15 10.16 10.45
CA ASN A 219 10.20 11.63 10.55
C ASN A 219 9.23 12.28 9.53
N PHE A 220 7.91 12.16 9.76
CA PHE A 220 6.90 12.72 8.87
C PHE A 220 7.02 14.22 8.62
N PRO A 221 7.38 15.09 9.61
CA PRO A 221 7.62 16.50 9.33
C PRO A 221 8.63 16.72 8.21
N ALA A 222 9.77 16.02 8.23
CA ALA A 222 10.78 16.13 7.19
C ALA A 222 10.33 15.53 5.85
N VAL A 223 9.61 14.39 5.87
CA VAL A 223 9.02 13.78 4.68
C VAL A 223 8.03 14.74 4.01
N PHE A 224 7.13 15.34 4.77
CA PHE A 224 6.11 16.27 4.23
C PHE A 224 6.73 17.56 3.73
N GLN A 225 7.73 18.09 4.42
CA GLN A 225 8.50 19.25 3.92
C GLN A 225 9.17 18.94 2.58
N THR A 226 9.74 17.75 2.44
CA THR A 226 10.31 17.31 1.17
C THR A 226 9.25 17.21 0.08
N LEU A 227 8.14 16.51 0.31
CA LEU A 227 7.06 16.37 -0.67
C LEU A 227 6.49 17.73 -1.09
N GLN A 228 6.32 18.65 -0.14
CA GLN A 228 5.87 20.02 -0.42
C GLN A 228 6.86 20.76 -1.34
N SER A 229 8.17 20.60 -1.08
CA SER A 229 9.20 21.23 -1.92
C SER A 229 9.24 20.69 -3.35
N LEU A 230 8.77 19.45 -3.56
CA LEU A 230 8.67 18.80 -4.86
C LEU A 230 7.42 19.22 -5.66
N GLY A 231 6.45 19.88 -5.00
CA GLY A 231 5.38 20.63 -5.66
C GLY A 231 4.32 19.78 -6.39
N ARG A 232 4.05 18.56 -5.94
CA ARG A 232 3.04 17.68 -6.56
C ARG A 232 2.12 17.08 -5.52
N THR A 233 0.81 17.17 -5.76
CA THR A 233 -0.21 16.44 -4.99
C THR A 233 -0.18 14.97 -5.41
N LEU A 234 -0.21 14.06 -4.43
CA LEU A 234 -0.07 12.62 -4.63
C LEU A 234 -1.22 11.88 -3.95
N PRO A 235 -1.72 10.79 -4.56
CA PRO A 235 -2.58 9.87 -3.84
C PRO A 235 -1.84 9.22 -2.67
N CYS A 236 -2.54 9.00 -1.55
CA CYS A 236 -1.95 8.24 -0.45
C CYS A 236 -2.96 7.32 0.24
N GLY A 237 -2.45 6.22 0.78
CA GLY A 237 -3.15 5.30 1.68
C GLY A 237 -2.61 5.40 3.11
N TYR A 238 -3.50 5.57 4.07
CA TYR A 238 -3.17 5.35 5.47
C TYR A 238 -3.09 3.85 5.71
N GLU A 239 -1.89 3.32 5.77
CA GLU A 239 -1.64 1.92 6.09
C GLU A 239 -1.19 1.76 7.54
N ILE A 240 -2.14 1.45 8.43
CA ILE A 240 -1.95 1.49 9.88
C ILE A 240 -2.14 0.08 10.48
N PRO A 241 -1.30 -0.92 10.17
CA PRO A 241 -1.49 -2.30 10.63
C PRO A 241 -1.05 -2.47 12.09
N VAL A 242 -1.58 -1.68 13.02
CA VAL A 242 -1.20 -1.65 14.45
C VAL A 242 -1.45 -2.96 15.19
N HIS A 243 -2.12 -3.94 14.56
CA HIS A 243 -2.25 -5.31 15.05
C HIS A 243 -1.06 -6.21 14.71
N VAL A 244 -0.09 -5.72 13.93
CA VAL A 244 1.10 -6.48 13.55
C VAL A 244 2.25 -6.18 14.50
N ARG A 245 2.96 -7.21 14.91
CA ARG A 245 4.14 -7.14 15.77
C ARG A 245 5.20 -8.07 15.24
N GLY A 246 6.45 -7.84 15.58
CA GLY A 246 7.51 -8.74 15.17
C GLY A 246 8.89 -8.30 15.59
N VAL A 247 9.85 -8.86 14.88
CA VAL A 247 11.25 -8.46 14.94
C VAL A 247 11.70 -8.07 13.54
N LEU A 248 12.80 -7.36 13.44
CA LEU A 248 13.41 -7.02 12.15
C LEU A 248 13.59 -8.28 11.30
N GLY A 249 13.09 -8.23 10.05
CA GLY A 249 13.08 -9.35 9.12
C GLY A 249 11.96 -10.38 9.31
N MET A 250 11.15 -10.29 10.37
CA MET A 250 10.02 -11.21 10.58
C MET A 250 8.88 -10.53 11.34
N ILE A 251 7.78 -10.31 10.65
CA ILE A 251 6.52 -9.82 11.24
C ILE A 251 5.48 -10.92 11.30
N LYS A 252 4.58 -10.82 12.27
CA LYS A 252 3.43 -11.71 12.41
C LYS A 252 2.18 -10.90 12.69
N PRO A 253 1.12 -11.08 11.89
CA PRO A 253 -0.16 -10.48 12.22
C PRO A 253 -0.76 -11.19 13.45
N VAL A 254 -1.41 -10.43 14.29
CA VAL A 254 -2.27 -10.98 15.34
C VAL A 254 -3.57 -11.46 14.69
N ASN A 255 -3.96 -12.71 14.94
CA ASN A 255 -5.15 -13.29 14.28
C ASN A 255 -6.47 -12.85 14.91
N THR A 256 -6.45 -12.31 16.13
CA THR A 256 -7.65 -11.78 16.78
C THR A 256 -7.98 -10.41 16.21
N PRO A 257 -9.23 -10.19 15.74
CA PRO A 257 -9.65 -8.86 15.27
C PRO A 257 -9.47 -7.82 16.37
N MET A 258 -9.00 -6.64 15.99
CA MET A 258 -8.95 -5.52 16.92
C MET A 258 -10.36 -5.01 17.21
N PRO A 259 -10.65 -4.57 18.47
CA PRO A 259 -11.90 -3.89 18.74
C PRO A 259 -12.07 -2.65 17.84
N VAL A 260 -13.28 -2.46 17.30
CA VAL A 260 -13.57 -1.35 16.37
C VAL A 260 -13.17 0.01 16.97
N GLU A 261 -13.39 0.22 18.27
CA GLU A 261 -13.00 1.48 18.91
C GLU A 261 -11.49 1.68 18.96
N ALA A 262 -10.70 0.61 19.13
CA ALA A 262 -9.24 0.70 19.07
C ALA A 262 -8.76 1.04 17.65
N ILE A 263 -9.43 0.50 16.61
CA ILE A 263 -9.19 0.86 15.22
C ILE A 263 -9.46 2.36 15.01
N ARG A 264 -10.64 2.84 15.41
CA ARG A 264 -11.03 4.26 15.30
C ARG A 264 -10.07 5.20 16.02
N GLN A 265 -9.61 4.80 17.20
CA GLN A 265 -8.64 5.58 17.97
C GLN A 265 -7.30 5.68 17.23
N ALA A 266 -6.77 4.58 16.71
CA ALA A 266 -5.51 4.59 15.95
C ALA A 266 -5.61 5.45 14.69
N VAL A 267 -6.73 5.36 13.97
CA VAL A 267 -6.99 6.18 12.76
C VAL A 267 -7.12 7.65 13.14
N ARG A 268 -7.90 7.99 14.16
CA ARG A 268 -8.08 9.39 14.62
C ARG A 268 -6.74 10.00 15.01
N GLN A 269 -5.95 9.30 15.82
CA GLN A 269 -4.62 9.77 16.22
C GLN A 269 -3.73 10.05 14.98
N SER A 270 -3.77 9.19 13.99
CA SER A 270 -3.01 9.35 12.75
C SER A 270 -3.48 10.54 11.92
N VAL A 271 -4.80 10.70 11.76
CA VAL A 271 -5.41 11.82 11.01
C VAL A 271 -5.11 13.15 11.68
N ASP A 272 -5.31 13.22 13.01
CA ASP A 272 -5.08 14.45 13.79
C ASP A 272 -3.60 14.88 13.73
N TYR A 273 -2.68 13.91 13.80
CA TYR A 273 -1.25 14.19 13.66
C TYR A 273 -0.91 14.75 12.27
N VAL A 274 -1.35 14.08 11.20
CA VAL A 274 -1.10 14.53 9.81
C VAL A 274 -1.73 15.89 9.53
N ALA A 275 -2.92 16.15 10.06
CA ALA A 275 -3.61 17.46 9.93
C ALA A 275 -2.87 18.60 10.65
N GLY A 276 -2.06 18.29 11.65
CA GLY A 276 -1.25 19.25 12.40
C GLY A 276 0.11 19.61 11.77
N LEU A 277 0.53 18.89 10.74
CA LEU A 277 1.77 19.14 10.00
C LEU A 277 1.55 20.16 8.87
#